data_4e8f457ddc83e2ad9cf85c4945d1aac9
#
_entry.id   4e8f457ddc83e2ad9cf85c4945d1aac9
#
_cell.length_a   1.000
_cell.length_b   1.000
_cell.length_c   1.000
_cell.angle_alpha   90.00
_cell.angle_beta   90.00
_cell.angle_gamma   90.00
#
_symmetry.space_group_name_H-M   'P 1'
#
loop_
_entity.id
_entity.type
_entity.pdbx_description
1 polymer ?
#
loop_
_entity_poly.entity_id
_entity_poly.type
_entity_poly.pdbx_seq_one_letter_code
_entity_poly.pdbx_strand_id
1 'polypeptide(L)'
;MKKVLYSIFLAGLLFSCGPKEGQQDLGASEFQTAMAGESGAQVLDVRTIDEFQNGHIEGAINADVSSPAFPQIAGELAKDKTVYVYCLSGARSSSAAGMLKEMGFKSIVNLTGGMLAWQSANLPVATGEAKATASVGLTEASFAEKIKGKPMVIIDYNATWCGPCKQLSPILKAWVKAQNGKVELIEIDVDENQELAKSKKIEAIPYLEMYKNGVKT
;
A
#
# COMPACT_ATOMS: atom_id res chain seq x y z
N MET A 1 -32.87 -28.88 62.40
CA MET A 1 -33.09 -27.76 61.46
C MET A 1 -31.75 -27.51 60.75
N LYS A 2 -31.54 -28.12 59.58
CA LYS A 2 -30.29 -27.99 58.79
C LYS A 2 -30.52 -26.87 57.77
N LYS A 3 -29.76 -25.75 57.88
CA LYS A 3 -29.74 -24.69 56.90
C LYS A 3 -28.81 -25.06 55.78
N VAL A 4 -29.36 -25.25 54.57
CA VAL A 4 -28.58 -25.46 53.34
C VAL A 4 -28.30 -24.07 52.75
N LEU A 5 -27.02 -23.67 52.75
CA LEU A 5 -26.53 -22.50 52.02
C LEU A 5 -26.35 -22.88 50.55
N TYR A 6 -27.15 -22.27 49.66
CA TYR A 6 -26.90 -22.29 48.21
C TYR A 6 -25.89 -21.20 47.86
N SER A 7 -24.66 -21.62 47.55
CA SER A 7 -23.66 -20.75 46.92
C SER A 7 -24.00 -20.62 45.43
N ILE A 8 -24.48 -19.46 45.05
CA ILE A 8 -24.66 -19.10 43.62
C ILE A 8 -23.27 -18.76 43.09
N PHE A 9 -22.72 -19.66 42.29
CA PHE A 9 -21.50 -19.42 41.51
C PHE A 9 -21.88 -18.61 40.27
N LEU A 10 -21.66 -17.30 40.34
CA LEU A 10 -21.84 -16.39 39.19
C LEU A 10 -20.63 -16.62 38.26
N ALA A 11 -20.78 -17.49 37.27
CA ALA A 11 -19.79 -17.67 36.22
C ALA A 11 -19.79 -16.41 35.32
N GLY A 12 -18.84 -15.52 35.56
CA GLY A 12 -18.56 -14.39 34.71
C GLY A 12 -18.09 -14.89 33.32
N LEU A 13 -18.95 -14.80 32.32
CA LEU A 13 -18.56 -14.95 30.92
C LEU A 13 -17.64 -13.80 30.55
N LEU A 14 -16.33 -14.05 30.62
CA LEU A 14 -15.32 -13.19 29.99
C LEU A 14 -15.51 -13.33 28.48
N PHE A 15 -16.22 -12.39 27.87
CA PHE A 15 -16.19 -12.21 26.44
C PHE A 15 -14.77 -11.80 26.06
N SER A 16 -13.96 -12.78 25.66
CA SER A 16 -12.69 -12.53 24.99
C SER A 16 -12.99 -11.92 23.61
N CYS A 17 -12.97 -10.59 23.51
CA CYS A 17 -12.91 -9.88 22.24
C CYS A 17 -11.47 -9.95 21.70
N GLY A 18 -11.02 -11.13 21.33
CA GLY A 18 -9.83 -11.29 20.49
C GLY A 18 -10.21 -11.20 19.02
N PRO A 19 -9.31 -10.74 18.14
CA PRO A 19 -9.55 -10.75 16.70
C PRO A 19 -9.87 -12.19 16.27
N LYS A 20 -11.00 -12.36 15.57
CA LYS A 20 -11.37 -13.65 14.99
C LYS A 20 -10.44 -13.95 13.82
N GLU A 21 -9.70 -15.03 13.85
CA GLU A 21 -8.91 -15.49 12.71
C GLU A 21 -9.83 -15.75 11.50
N GLY A 22 -9.37 -15.30 10.31
CA GLY A 22 -10.09 -15.44 9.05
C GLY A 22 -10.53 -14.11 8.44
N GLN A 23 -11.32 -14.22 7.39
CA GLN A 23 -11.92 -13.08 6.70
C GLN A 23 -13.33 -12.83 7.24
N GLN A 24 -13.66 -11.56 7.48
CA GLN A 24 -14.99 -11.10 7.81
C GLN A 24 -15.39 -9.95 6.87
N ASP A 25 -16.67 -9.89 6.51
CA ASP A 25 -17.24 -8.79 5.74
C ASP A 25 -18.20 -8.04 6.67
N LEU A 26 -17.94 -6.73 6.90
CA LEU A 26 -18.72 -5.90 7.81
C LEU A 26 -19.34 -4.71 7.06
N GLY A 27 -20.53 -4.29 7.48
CA GLY A 27 -21.14 -3.03 7.06
C GLY A 27 -20.39 -1.83 7.65
N ALA A 28 -20.66 -0.62 7.13
CA ALA A 28 -19.87 0.57 7.47
C ALA A 28 -19.85 0.89 8.97
N SER A 29 -20.98 0.85 9.66
CA SER A 29 -21.04 1.13 11.11
C SER A 29 -20.36 0.08 11.96
N GLU A 30 -20.49 -1.19 11.57
CA GLU A 30 -19.81 -2.32 12.26
C GLU A 30 -18.30 -2.27 12.03
N PHE A 31 -17.87 -1.99 10.80
CA PHE A 31 -16.48 -1.81 10.44
C PHE A 31 -15.83 -0.66 11.24
N GLN A 32 -16.50 0.50 11.33
CA GLN A 32 -16.04 1.62 12.15
C GLN A 32 -15.89 1.23 13.61
N THR A 33 -16.91 0.57 14.18
CA THR A 33 -16.91 0.16 15.58
C THR A 33 -15.80 -0.82 15.89
N ALA A 34 -15.60 -1.83 15.02
CA ALA A 34 -14.56 -2.83 15.17
C ALA A 34 -13.15 -2.19 15.09
N MET A 35 -12.94 -1.33 14.08
CA MET A 35 -11.68 -0.60 13.88
C MET A 35 -11.35 0.31 15.07
N ALA A 36 -12.33 1.07 15.58
CA ALA A 36 -12.15 1.97 16.73
C ALA A 36 -11.89 1.23 18.05
N GLY A 37 -12.40 0.01 18.18
CA GLY A 37 -12.19 -0.85 19.36
C GLY A 37 -10.81 -1.55 19.38
N GLU A 38 -10.06 -1.53 18.28
CA GLU A 38 -8.78 -2.21 18.16
C GLU A 38 -7.61 -1.22 18.18
N SER A 39 -6.80 -1.27 19.24
CA SER A 39 -5.61 -0.41 19.33
C SER A 39 -4.57 -0.80 18.28
N GLY A 40 -4.22 0.17 17.42
CA GLY A 40 -3.27 -0.05 16.33
C GLY A 40 -3.87 -0.82 15.15
N ALA A 41 -5.19 -0.67 14.91
CA ALA A 41 -5.86 -1.15 13.70
C ALA A 41 -5.10 -0.73 12.44
N GLN A 42 -4.88 -1.66 11.53
CA GLN A 42 -4.23 -1.42 10.23
C GLN A 42 -5.31 -1.25 9.18
N VAL A 43 -5.50 -0.05 8.68
CA VAL A 43 -6.53 0.26 7.68
C VAL A 43 -5.88 0.38 6.31
N LEU A 44 -6.37 -0.37 5.32
CA LEU A 44 -5.81 -0.47 3.98
C LEU A 44 -6.83 -0.02 2.93
N ASP A 45 -6.54 1.08 2.27
CA ASP A 45 -7.28 1.55 1.10
C ASP A 45 -6.64 0.98 -0.17
N VAL A 46 -7.38 0.12 -0.89
CA VAL A 46 -6.85 -0.54 -2.09
C VAL A 46 -7.30 0.13 -3.38
N ARG A 47 -7.67 1.41 -3.31
CA ARG A 47 -7.99 2.26 -4.46
C ARG A 47 -6.75 2.93 -5.02
N THR A 48 -6.92 3.61 -6.16
CA THR A 48 -5.87 4.48 -6.72
C THR A 48 -5.52 5.62 -5.77
N ILE A 49 -4.32 6.18 -5.93
CA ILE A 49 -3.88 7.32 -5.11
C ILE A 49 -4.79 8.54 -5.27
N ASP A 50 -5.31 8.80 -6.48
CA ASP A 50 -6.23 9.91 -6.73
C ASP A 50 -7.56 9.71 -5.99
N GLU A 51 -8.12 8.49 -5.98
CA GLU A 51 -9.31 8.17 -5.19
C GLU A 51 -9.06 8.37 -3.70
N PHE A 52 -7.89 7.99 -3.21
CA PHE A 52 -7.47 8.14 -1.82
C PHE A 52 -7.37 9.62 -1.41
N GLN A 53 -6.66 10.43 -2.19
CA GLN A 53 -6.46 11.86 -1.91
C GLN A 53 -7.78 12.65 -1.91
N ASN A 54 -8.75 12.24 -2.74
CA ASN A 54 -10.09 12.83 -2.80
C ASN A 54 -10.99 12.46 -1.62
N GLY A 55 -10.58 11.52 -0.77
CA GLY A 55 -11.28 11.16 0.44
C GLY A 55 -11.05 9.71 0.85
N HIS A 56 -10.60 9.49 2.09
CA HIS A 56 -10.26 8.18 2.64
C HIS A 56 -10.68 8.06 4.12
N ILE A 57 -10.67 6.85 4.66
CA ILE A 57 -10.87 6.61 6.10
C ILE A 57 -9.60 7.06 6.84
N GLU A 58 -9.76 7.85 7.88
CA GLU A 58 -8.63 8.42 8.64
C GLU A 58 -7.67 7.32 9.13
N GLY A 59 -6.38 7.57 8.94
CA GLY A 59 -5.32 6.61 9.30
C GLY A 59 -5.12 5.47 8.32
N ALA A 60 -5.85 5.45 7.20
CA ALA A 60 -5.67 4.44 6.18
C ALA A 60 -4.34 4.61 5.43
N ILE A 61 -3.79 3.47 5.07
CA ILE A 61 -2.63 3.30 4.18
C ILE A 61 -3.16 3.06 2.78
N ASN A 62 -2.63 3.74 1.78
CA ASN A 62 -3.00 3.47 0.39
C ASN A 62 -2.09 2.40 -0.22
N ALA A 63 -2.70 1.38 -0.81
CA ALA A 63 -2.02 0.36 -1.61
C ALA A 63 -2.94 -0.06 -2.73
N ASP A 64 -2.81 0.55 -3.90
CA ASP A 64 -3.63 0.22 -5.07
C ASP A 64 -3.45 -1.26 -5.45
N VAL A 65 -4.55 -2.04 -5.34
CA VAL A 65 -4.53 -3.49 -5.62
C VAL A 65 -4.22 -3.82 -7.08
N SER A 66 -4.40 -2.86 -7.99
CA SER A 66 -4.03 -3.00 -9.41
C SER A 66 -2.55 -2.69 -9.67
N SER A 67 -1.85 -2.11 -8.71
CA SER A 67 -0.41 -1.83 -8.80
C SER A 67 0.43 -3.08 -8.55
N PRO A 68 1.50 -3.30 -9.32
CA PRO A 68 2.52 -4.31 -9.01
C PRO A 68 3.15 -4.14 -7.62
N ALA A 69 3.12 -2.92 -7.07
CA ALA A 69 3.64 -2.60 -5.74
C ALA A 69 2.74 -3.06 -4.59
N PHE A 70 1.49 -3.48 -4.86
CA PHE A 70 0.55 -3.89 -3.81
C PHE A 70 1.12 -4.92 -2.83
N PRO A 71 1.75 -6.04 -3.28
CA PRO A 71 2.26 -7.04 -2.36
C PRO A 71 3.38 -6.52 -1.45
N GLN A 72 4.17 -5.58 -1.94
CA GLN A 72 5.26 -4.98 -1.16
C GLN A 72 4.70 -4.05 -0.09
N ILE A 73 3.79 -3.13 -0.44
CA ILE A 73 3.16 -2.20 0.51
C ILE A 73 2.37 -2.97 1.56
N ALA A 74 1.52 -3.90 1.14
CA ALA A 74 0.75 -4.73 2.04
C ALA A 74 1.65 -5.59 2.94
N GLY A 75 2.81 -6.03 2.42
CA GLY A 75 3.79 -6.85 3.14
C GLY A 75 4.44 -6.16 4.34
N GLU A 76 4.40 -4.82 4.41
CA GLU A 76 4.90 -4.04 5.55
C GLU A 76 3.96 -4.06 6.75
N LEU A 77 2.71 -4.48 6.55
CA LEU A 77 1.74 -4.61 7.63
C LEU A 77 2.04 -5.82 8.52
N ALA A 78 1.71 -5.70 9.80
CA ALA A 78 1.87 -6.79 10.77
C ALA A 78 0.85 -7.90 10.50
N LYS A 79 1.32 -9.10 10.16
CA LYS A 79 0.47 -10.22 9.72
C LYS A 79 -0.32 -10.89 10.84
N ASP A 80 0.06 -10.64 12.08
CA ASP A 80 -0.59 -11.11 13.31
C ASP A 80 -1.67 -10.15 13.82
N LYS A 81 -1.80 -8.97 13.21
CA LYS A 81 -2.85 -7.99 13.50
C LYS A 81 -3.95 -8.00 12.44
N THR A 82 -5.10 -7.48 12.82
CA THR A 82 -6.23 -7.32 11.88
C THR A 82 -5.93 -6.25 10.83
N VAL A 83 -6.18 -6.58 9.57
CA VAL A 83 -6.18 -5.62 8.46
C VAL A 83 -7.62 -5.30 8.08
N TYR A 84 -7.98 -4.05 8.20
CA TYR A 84 -9.26 -3.47 7.77
C TYR A 84 -9.11 -2.97 6.34
N VAL A 85 -9.65 -3.69 5.37
CA VAL A 85 -9.45 -3.39 3.95
C VAL A 85 -10.72 -2.85 3.31
N TYR A 86 -10.59 -1.84 2.45
CA TYR A 86 -11.72 -1.30 1.70
C TYR A 86 -11.29 -0.78 0.31
N CYS A 87 -12.29 -0.67 -0.57
CA CYS A 87 -12.16 0.05 -1.84
C CYS A 87 -13.36 0.99 -2.06
N LEU A 88 -13.69 1.32 -3.30
CA LEU A 88 -14.85 2.17 -3.59
C LEU A 88 -16.19 1.48 -3.29
N SER A 89 -16.40 0.24 -3.77
CA SER A 89 -17.68 -0.48 -3.73
C SER A 89 -17.61 -1.88 -3.13
N GLY A 90 -16.44 -2.34 -2.68
CA GLY A 90 -16.23 -3.67 -2.09
C GLY A 90 -15.59 -4.71 -3.01
N ALA A 91 -15.66 -4.57 -4.35
CA ALA A 91 -15.16 -5.59 -5.27
C ALA A 91 -13.62 -5.74 -5.25
N ARG A 92 -12.88 -4.62 -5.40
CA ARG A 92 -11.42 -4.62 -5.34
C ARG A 92 -10.90 -5.09 -3.98
N SER A 93 -11.55 -4.66 -2.89
CA SER A 93 -11.14 -5.04 -1.53
C SER A 93 -11.41 -6.51 -1.22
N SER A 94 -12.45 -7.11 -1.79
CA SER A 94 -12.66 -8.57 -1.70
C SER A 94 -11.54 -9.34 -2.40
N SER A 95 -11.09 -8.88 -3.56
CA SER A 95 -9.94 -9.48 -4.25
C SER A 95 -8.65 -9.30 -3.44
N ALA A 96 -8.42 -8.10 -2.90
CA ALA A 96 -7.28 -7.80 -2.04
C ALA A 96 -7.27 -8.66 -0.77
N ALA A 97 -8.43 -8.92 -0.16
CA ALA A 97 -8.54 -9.80 1.01
C ALA A 97 -8.07 -11.24 0.70
N GLY A 98 -8.38 -11.75 -0.50
CA GLY A 98 -7.84 -13.02 -0.99
C GLY A 98 -6.31 -13.01 -1.08
N MET A 99 -5.74 -11.97 -1.68
CA MET A 99 -4.28 -11.79 -1.79
C MET A 99 -3.61 -11.67 -0.41
N LEU A 100 -4.19 -10.89 0.50
CA LEU A 100 -3.69 -10.75 1.88
C LEU A 100 -3.68 -12.09 2.61
N LYS A 101 -4.72 -12.92 2.42
CA LYS A 101 -4.76 -14.27 2.98
C LYS A 101 -3.63 -15.15 2.44
N GLU A 102 -3.37 -15.12 1.13
CA GLU A 102 -2.25 -15.83 0.51
C GLU A 102 -0.88 -15.32 1.01
N MET A 103 -0.79 -14.03 1.33
CA MET A 103 0.38 -13.42 1.95
C MET A 103 0.57 -13.79 3.43
N GLY A 104 -0.39 -14.51 4.05
CA GLY A 104 -0.31 -15.03 5.41
C GLY A 104 -0.89 -14.12 6.50
N PHE A 105 -1.73 -13.15 6.16
CA PHE A 105 -2.49 -12.37 7.14
C PHE A 105 -3.57 -13.24 7.80
N LYS A 106 -3.64 -13.21 9.13
CA LYS A 106 -4.51 -14.08 9.91
C LYS A 106 -5.93 -13.54 10.08
N SER A 107 -6.07 -12.23 10.17
CA SER A 107 -7.34 -11.55 10.41
C SER A 107 -7.54 -10.42 9.39
N ILE A 108 -8.59 -10.53 8.60
CA ILE A 108 -8.90 -9.57 7.54
C ILE A 108 -10.37 -9.18 7.65
N VAL A 109 -10.64 -7.89 7.74
CA VAL A 109 -11.99 -7.34 7.79
C VAL A 109 -12.22 -6.49 6.55
N ASN A 110 -13.14 -6.91 5.69
CA ASN A 110 -13.48 -6.19 4.47
C ASN A 110 -14.73 -5.32 4.68
N LEU A 111 -14.67 -4.07 4.22
CA LEU A 111 -15.79 -3.15 4.24
C LEU A 111 -16.76 -3.44 3.09
N THR A 112 -17.91 -4.00 3.41
CA THR A 112 -19.00 -4.24 2.45
C THR A 112 -19.51 -2.90 1.90
N GLY A 113 -19.57 -2.79 0.57
CA GLY A 113 -19.99 -1.56 -0.10
C GLY A 113 -18.94 -0.45 -0.11
N GLY A 114 -17.78 -0.65 0.52
CA GLY A 114 -16.62 0.24 0.45
C GLY A 114 -16.90 1.69 0.86
N MET A 115 -16.15 2.64 0.28
CA MET A 115 -16.30 4.07 0.54
C MET A 115 -17.70 4.60 0.25
N LEU A 116 -18.43 4.02 -0.70
CA LEU A 116 -19.81 4.40 -0.98
C LEU A 116 -20.72 4.11 0.22
N ALA A 117 -20.59 2.94 0.85
CA ALA A 117 -21.34 2.61 2.06
C ALA A 117 -20.89 3.46 3.27
N TRP A 118 -19.58 3.72 3.40
CA TRP A 118 -19.02 4.58 4.43
C TRP A 118 -19.60 6.00 4.39
N GLN A 119 -19.60 6.60 3.20
CA GLN A 119 -20.15 7.94 2.98
C GLN A 119 -21.69 7.98 3.16
N SER A 120 -22.39 6.94 2.71
CA SER A 120 -23.85 6.83 2.89
C SER A 120 -24.25 6.73 4.37
N ALA A 121 -23.37 6.19 5.20
CA ALA A 121 -23.54 6.16 6.66
C ALA A 121 -23.12 7.48 7.35
N ASN A 122 -22.75 8.51 6.58
CA ASN A 122 -22.26 9.81 7.08
C ASN A 122 -21.05 9.68 8.02
N LEU A 123 -20.16 8.72 7.78
CA LEU A 123 -18.96 8.51 8.59
C LEU A 123 -17.84 9.46 8.16
N PRO A 124 -16.90 9.79 9.06
CA PRO A 124 -15.84 10.77 8.81
C PRO A 124 -14.94 10.36 7.64
N VAL A 125 -14.61 11.34 6.79
CA VAL A 125 -13.71 11.19 5.65
C VAL A 125 -12.57 12.19 5.81
N ALA A 126 -11.33 11.71 5.78
CA ALA A 126 -10.14 12.54 5.68
C ALA A 126 -9.85 12.83 4.21
N THR A 127 -9.22 13.97 3.94
CA THR A 127 -8.76 14.37 2.60
C THR A 127 -7.29 14.77 2.67
N GLY A 128 -6.56 14.66 1.56
CA GLY A 128 -5.15 15.04 1.47
C GLY A 128 -4.22 13.85 1.32
N GLU A 129 -2.93 14.10 1.46
CA GLU A 129 -1.90 13.07 1.26
C GLU A 129 -2.04 11.95 2.28
N ALA A 130 -1.83 10.73 1.79
CA ALA A 130 -1.68 9.56 2.65
C ALA A 130 -0.65 9.86 3.74
N LYS A 131 -0.96 9.51 4.98
CA LYS A 131 0.08 9.42 6.01
C LYS A 131 1.05 8.36 5.49
N ALA A 132 2.20 8.82 4.98
CA ALA A 132 3.17 7.97 4.30
C ALA A 132 3.60 6.84 5.25
N THR A 133 3.01 5.67 5.06
CA THR A 133 3.74 4.44 5.34
C THR A 133 4.64 4.25 4.15
N ALA A 134 5.92 4.19 4.40
CA ALA A 134 7.02 4.14 3.46
C ALA A 134 6.58 4.15 1.99
N SER A 135 6.80 5.25 1.30
CA SER A 135 6.60 5.31 -0.14
C SER A 135 7.31 4.10 -0.75
N VAL A 136 6.54 3.10 -1.18
CA VAL A 136 7.10 2.05 -2.00
C VAL A 136 7.49 2.74 -3.30
N GLY A 137 8.77 2.96 -3.43
CA GLY A 137 9.32 3.75 -4.49
C GLY A 137 10.38 4.73 -3.96
N LEU A 138 11.18 5.22 -4.86
CA LEU A 138 12.22 6.18 -4.55
C LEU A 138 11.59 7.55 -4.27
N THR A 139 11.89 8.12 -3.10
CA THR A 139 11.71 9.55 -2.85
C THR A 139 12.83 10.33 -3.53
N GLU A 140 12.70 11.65 -3.70
CA GLU A 140 13.81 12.47 -4.19
C GLU A 140 15.07 12.31 -3.33
N ALA A 141 14.92 12.20 -2.01
CA ALA A 141 16.05 12.02 -1.10
C ALA A 141 16.75 10.66 -1.31
N SER A 142 15.99 9.56 -1.37
CA SER A 142 16.54 8.23 -1.63
C SER A 142 17.07 8.08 -3.05
N PHE A 143 16.47 8.76 -4.02
CA PHE A 143 16.98 8.85 -5.38
C PHE A 143 18.34 9.58 -5.40
N ALA A 144 18.46 10.73 -4.72
CA ALA A 144 19.71 11.47 -4.64
C ALA A 144 20.84 10.62 -4.00
N GLU A 145 20.55 9.90 -2.91
CA GLU A 145 21.53 8.97 -2.31
C GLU A 145 21.89 7.82 -3.28
N LYS A 146 20.94 7.33 -4.07
CA LYS A 146 21.16 6.23 -5.04
C LYS A 146 22.15 6.62 -6.17
N ILE A 147 22.20 7.89 -6.57
CA ILE A 147 23.10 8.39 -7.61
C ILE A 147 24.38 9.05 -7.05
N LYS A 148 24.44 9.26 -5.75
CA LYS A 148 25.55 9.93 -5.06
C LYS A 148 26.86 9.15 -5.21
N GLY A 149 27.93 9.88 -5.51
CA GLY A 149 29.28 9.30 -5.63
C GLY A 149 29.52 8.47 -6.88
N LYS A 150 28.51 8.36 -7.76
CA LYS A 150 28.64 7.62 -9.02
C LYS A 150 29.15 8.55 -10.13
N PRO A 151 30.17 8.15 -10.89
CA PRO A 151 30.79 9.04 -11.89
C PRO A 151 29.83 9.38 -13.04
N MET A 152 29.05 8.39 -13.50
CA MET A 152 28.03 8.57 -14.53
C MET A 152 26.89 7.57 -14.35
N VAL A 153 25.65 8.05 -14.38
CA VAL A 153 24.44 7.23 -14.25
C VAL A 153 23.48 7.61 -15.35
N ILE A 154 22.88 6.62 -15.99
CA ILE A 154 21.69 6.77 -16.83
C ILE A 154 20.50 6.25 -16.02
N ILE A 155 19.47 7.08 -15.93
CA ILE A 155 18.18 6.71 -15.37
C ILE A 155 17.25 6.43 -16.54
N ASP A 156 16.66 5.22 -16.56
CA ASP A 156 15.63 4.82 -17.52
C ASP A 156 14.28 4.72 -16.80
N TYR A 157 13.43 5.74 -17.02
CA TYR A 157 12.05 5.72 -16.53
C TYR A 157 11.21 4.90 -17.50
N ASN A 158 10.65 3.80 -17.00
CA ASN A 158 9.92 2.81 -17.80
C ASN A 158 8.67 2.31 -17.07
N ALA A 159 7.93 1.38 -17.68
CA ALA A 159 6.86 0.63 -17.05
C ALA A 159 6.70 -0.74 -17.72
N THR A 160 6.14 -1.69 -17.00
CA THR A 160 5.92 -3.06 -17.51
C THR A 160 5.00 -3.15 -18.73
N TRP A 161 4.07 -2.22 -18.88
CA TRP A 161 3.15 -2.12 -20.03
C TRP A 161 3.71 -1.33 -21.22
N CYS A 162 4.83 -0.62 -21.05
CA CYS A 162 5.41 0.26 -22.07
C CYS A 162 6.09 -0.55 -23.18
N GLY A 163 5.46 -0.67 -24.35
CA GLY A 163 6.01 -1.37 -25.51
C GLY A 163 7.34 -0.80 -25.99
N PRO A 164 7.47 0.53 -26.22
CA PRO A 164 8.73 1.16 -26.60
C PRO A 164 9.85 0.96 -25.57
N CYS A 165 9.54 0.97 -24.27
CA CYS A 165 10.52 0.72 -23.20
C CYS A 165 11.13 -0.68 -23.31
N LYS A 166 10.29 -1.70 -23.61
CA LYS A 166 10.76 -3.09 -23.81
C LYS A 166 11.74 -3.24 -24.98
N GLN A 167 11.63 -2.38 -25.97
CA GLN A 167 12.57 -2.35 -27.10
C GLN A 167 13.86 -1.61 -26.75
N LEU A 168 13.77 -0.54 -25.96
CA LEU A 168 14.90 0.30 -25.57
C LEU A 168 15.80 -0.37 -24.52
N SER A 169 15.22 -1.03 -23.51
CA SER A 169 15.95 -1.59 -22.37
C SER A 169 17.11 -2.53 -22.77
N PRO A 170 16.95 -3.50 -23.71
CA PRO A 170 18.08 -4.34 -24.09
C PRO A 170 19.20 -3.56 -24.79
N ILE A 171 18.87 -2.50 -25.52
CA ILE A 171 19.85 -1.63 -26.21
C ILE A 171 20.66 -0.86 -25.17
N LEU A 172 19.99 -0.24 -24.18
CA LEU A 172 20.65 0.47 -23.09
C LEU A 172 21.56 -0.45 -22.27
N LYS A 173 21.06 -1.62 -21.91
CA LYS A 173 21.85 -2.64 -21.18
C LYS A 173 23.12 -3.06 -21.92
N ALA A 174 22.99 -3.30 -23.21
CA ALA A 174 24.14 -3.66 -24.04
C ALA A 174 25.15 -2.51 -24.13
N TRP A 175 24.67 -1.28 -24.33
CA TRP A 175 25.51 -0.08 -24.40
C TRP A 175 26.24 0.17 -23.06
N VAL A 176 25.52 0.14 -21.94
CA VAL A 176 26.12 0.33 -20.61
C VAL A 176 27.18 -0.74 -20.31
N LYS A 177 26.90 -1.99 -20.67
CA LYS A 177 27.88 -3.08 -20.53
C LYS A 177 29.18 -2.81 -21.28
N ALA A 178 29.09 -2.20 -22.46
CA ALA A 178 30.25 -1.82 -23.26
C ALA A 178 31.09 -0.66 -22.65
N GLN A 179 30.53 0.06 -21.67
CA GLN A 179 31.25 1.15 -20.98
C GLN A 179 32.22 0.66 -19.89
N ASN A 180 32.33 -0.67 -19.67
CA ASN A 180 33.28 -1.27 -18.73
C ASN A 180 33.21 -0.68 -17.30
N GLY A 181 31.98 -0.49 -16.78
CA GLY A 181 31.74 0.02 -15.43
C GLY A 181 31.86 1.53 -15.27
N LYS A 182 32.11 2.30 -16.34
CA LYS A 182 32.17 3.77 -16.30
C LYS A 182 30.79 4.42 -16.21
N VAL A 183 29.75 3.70 -16.60
CA VAL A 183 28.35 4.14 -16.59
C VAL A 183 27.51 3.09 -15.90
N GLU A 184 26.63 3.51 -15.03
CA GLU A 184 25.62 2.66 -14.39
C GLU A 184 24.23 2.94 -14.98
N LEU A 185 23.44 1.91 -15.21
CA LEU A 185 22.03 2.01 -15.57
C LEU A 185 21.17 1.76 -14.34
N ILE A 186 20.27 2.69 -14.06
CA ILE A 186 19.23 2.54 -13.03
C ILE A 186 17.89 2.60 -13.76
N GLU A 187 17.18 1.49 -13.75
CA GLU A 187 15.82 1.39 -14.26
C GLU A 187 14.84 1.78 -13.14
N ILE A 188 13.89 2.65 -13.43
CA ILE A 188 12.87 3.13 -12.50
C ILE A 188 11.51 2.93 -13.17
N ASP A 189 10.73 1.97 -12.62
CA ASP A 189 9.35 1.78 -13.01
C ASP A 189 8.51 2.95 -12.46
N VAL A 190 7.83 3.70 -13.34
CA VAL A 190 7.07 4.90 -12.94
C VAL A 190 5.83 4.55 -12.15
N ASP A 191 5.28 3.35 -12.31
CA ASP A 191 4.10 2.91 -11.55
C ASP A 191 4.49 2.55 -10.10
N GLU A 192 5.69 2.02 -9.92
CA GLU A 192 6.25 1.73 -8.58
C GLU A 192 6.82 2.99 -7.90
N ASN A 193 7.16 4.05 -8.66
CA ASN A 193 7.83 5.25 -8.19
C ASN A 193 7.05 6.53 -8.56
N GLN A 194 5.72 6.52 -8.37
CA GLN A 194 4.82 7.58 -8.81
C GLN A 194 5.19 8.97 -8.26
N GLU A 195 5.52 9.05 -6.96
CA GLU A 195 5.92 10.31 -6.33
C GLU A 195 7.20 10.88 -6.95
N LEU A 196 8.20 10.03 -7.21
CA LEU A 196 9.42 10.45 -7.88
C LEU A 196 9.14 10.86 -9.33
N ALA A 197 8.35 10.09 -10.07
CA ALA A 197 7.98 10.40 -11.45
C ALA A 197 7.24 11.75 -11.53
N LYS A 198 6.31 12.01 -10.62
CA LYS A 198 5.59 13.28 -10.50
C LYS A 198 6.52 14.45 -10.15
N SER A 199 7.40 14.29 -9.15
CA SER A 199 8.36 15.34 -8.75
C SER A 199 9.35 15.65 -9.88
N LYS A 200 9.75 14.65 -10.66
CA LYS A 200 10.60 14.78 -11.86
C LYS A 200 9.84 15.25 -13.10
N LYS A 201 8.51 15.41 -13.02
CA LYS A 201 7.64 15.81 -14.14
C LYS A 201 7.78 14.88 -15.34
N ILE A 202 7.79 13.57 -15.08
CA ILE A 202 7.85 12.56 -16.15
C ILE A 202 6.44 12.42 -16.73
N GLU A 203 6.21 13.01 -17.90
CA GLU A 203 4.89 13.04 -18.57
C GLU A 203 4.73 11.91 -19.61
N ALA A 204 5.83 11.31 -20.05
CA ALA A 204 5.83 10.23 -21.03
C ALA A 204 7.04 9.31 -20.86
N ILE A 205 6.87 8.03 -21.20
CA ILE A 205 7.93 7.03 -21.16
C ILE A 205 8.05 6.30 -22.53
N PRO A 206 9.27 5.81 -22.90
CA PRO A 206 10.51 5.85 -22.13
C PRO A 206 11.07 7.26 -21.96
N TYR A 207 11.60 7.57 -20.79
CA TYR A 207 12.26 8.84 -20.52
C TYR A 207 13.63 8.57 -19.90
N LEU A 208 14.66 9.24 -20.42
CA LEU A 208 16.05 9.05 -19.95
C LEU A 208 16.58 10.32 -19.32
N GLU A 209 17.24 10.18 -18.19
CA GLU A 209 18.06 11.21 -17.58
C GLU A 209 19.51 10.75 -17.44
N MET A 210 20.44 11.67 -17.61
CA MET A 210 21.85 11.40 -17.36
C MET A 210 22.36 12.25 -16.19
N TYR A 211 23.12 11.63 -15.31
CA TYR A 211 23.76 12.29 -14.18
C TYR A 211 25.25 12.04 -14.22
N LYS A 212 26.04 13.10 -14.00
CA LYS A 212 27.48 13.04 -13.83
C LYS A 212 27.85 13.57 -12.48
N ASN A 213 28.51 12.74 -11.64
CA ASN A 213 28.85 13.07 -10.25
C ASN A 213 27.63 13.57 -9.44
N GLY A 214 26.46 12.99 -9.67
CA GLY A 214 25.21 13.36 -8.98
C GLY A 214 24.49 14.59 -9.54
N VAL A 215 25.01 15.23 -10.58
CA VAL A 215 24.39 16.40 -11.23
C VAL A 215 23.80 16.00 -12.59
N LYS A 216 22.54 16.40 -12.83
CA LYS A 216 21.87 16.17 -14.11
C LYS A 216 22.58 16.95 -15.22
N THR A 217 22.82 16.30 -16.38
CA THR A 217 23.53 16.85 -17.54
C THR A 217 22.63 16.97 -18.75
#